data_9b506f0a94dae8ec04359fca9a0fad79
#
_entry.id   9b506f0a94dae8ec04359fca9a0fad79
#
_cell.length_a   1.000
_cell.length_b   1.000
_cell.length_c   1.000
_cell.angle_alpha   90.00
_cell.angle_beta   90.00
_cell.angle_gamma   90.00
#
_symmetry.space_group_name_H-M   'P 1'
#
loop_
_entity.id
_entity.type
_entity.pdbx_description
1 polymer ?
#
loop_
_entity_poly.entity_id
_entity_poly.type
_entity_poly.pdbx_seq_one_letter_code
_entity_poly.pdbx_strand_id
1 'polypeptide(L)'
;MVPVLPASTSLALTGREPRPVHGHAIQPTWVSIGTRICDELESVGIMWTSVNPLAYANAGEPKPFCPLIICVGVNPGSLLYEAAVAAAAVVKNILTDAGFPDIEVAFIESVVTRFTGPKLLSFNPLVDRVPDLRKPFTPALGLSIAPRKYPYYEGTAALYFRLSKNDDRVVVLTCAHVARPPPVYHNTGMTHKKGSQRREEIVALGTMGYDNAVKAMMATIGDRLQSIDTWINVLRRLGDPVEGESENVTESRDEHLDLVAKATRVIQRVEAIHSEVIENYTTLDQRTIGFVLHSEKIEVSVEPYKFTKDCALIELYNDKIDWTMFKGNKLWVGMSFSISLSPSPVLFISRRVFHLLSSGLQL
;
A
#
# COMPACT_ATOMS: atom_id res chain seq x y z
N MET A 1 -17.42 15.23 -35.00
CA MET A 1 -18.65 14.59 -34.48
C MET A 1 -18.20 13.45 -33.59
N VAL A 2 -18.28 13.64 -32.28
CA VAL A 2 -17.84 12.62 -31.30
C VAL A 2 -18.92 11.53 -31.26
N PRO A 3 -18.65 10.28 -31.59
CA PRO A 3 -19.65 9.23 -31.48
C PRO A 3 -19.78 8.82 -30.02
N VAL A 4 -20.79 9.37 -29.35
CA VAL A 4 -21.30 8.80 -28.11
C VAL A 4 -22.29 7.71 -28.53
N LEU A 5 -21.97 6.47 -28.14
CA LEU A 5 -22.90 5.36 -28.30
C LEU A 5 -24.06 5.55 -27.32
N PRO A 6 -25.32 5.63 -27.75
CA PRO A 6 -26.47 5.73 -26.86
C PRO A 6 -26.63 4.42 -26.08
N ALA A 7 -26.86 4.56 -24.79
CA ALA A 7 -27.28 3.47 -23.92
C ALA A 7 -28.73 3.10 -24.25
N SER A 8 -28.97 2.30 -25.25
CA SER A 8 -30.14 1.47 -25.48
C SER A 8 -30.33 1.15 -26.98
N THR A 9 -29.54 0.24 -27.48
CA THR A 9 -29.98 -0.68 -28.53
C THR A 9 -29.18 -1.96 -28.34
N SER A 10 -29.85 -3.07 -28.25
CA SER A 10 -29.29 -4.42 -28.23
C SER A 10 -28.61 -4.71 -29.59
N LEU A 11 -27.49 -4.04 -29.80
CA LEU A 11 -26.49 -4.41 -30.78
C LEU A 11 -25.59 -5.40 -30.09
N ALA A 12 -25.43 -6.57 -30.67
CA ALA A 12 -24.40 -7.54 -30.27
C ALA A 12 -23.12 -6.75 -30.02
N LEU A 13 -22.69 -6.68 -28.77
CA LEU A 13 -21.41 -6.08 -28.37
C LEU A 13 -20.32 -6.94 -29.02
N THR A 14 -19.94 -6.62 -30.25
CA THR A 14 -18.68 -7.06 -30.81
C THR A 14 -17.60 -6.52 -29.87
N GLY A 15 -17.02 -7.42 -29.07
CA GLY A 15 -15.98 -7.07 -28.12
C GLY A 15 -14.90 -6.26 -28.85
N ARG A 16 -14.56 -5.08 -28.35
CA ARG A 16 -13.43 -4.29 -28.86
C ARG A 16 -12.18 -4.65 -28.09
N GLU A 17 -11.10 -4.89 -28.78
CA GLU A 17 -9.81 -5.21 -28.20
C GLU A 17 -8.87 -4.00 -28.30
N PRO A 18 -8.24 -3.56 -27.20
CA PRO A 18 -7.20 -2.55 -27.27
C PRO A 18 -5.96 -3.14 -27.99
N ARG A 19 -5.39 -2.37 -28.90
CA ARG A 19 -4.19 -2.73 -29.63
C ARG A 19 -3.06 -1.76 -29.27
N PRO A 20 -1.83 -2.25 -29.09
CA PRO A 20 -0.68 -1.38 -28.87
C PRO A 20 -0.39 -0.59 -30.15
N VAL A 21 -0.04 0.68 -29.98
CA VAL A 21 0.35 1.56 -31.07
C VAL A 21 1.87 1.63 -31.12
N HIS A 22 2.46 1.06 -32.17
CA HIS A 22 3.90 1.09 -32.35
C HIS A 22 4.29 2.03 -33.51
N GLY A 23 5.39 2.78 -33.33
CA GLY A 23 5.98 3.61 -34.39
C GLY A 23 5.19 4.88 -34.72
N HIS A 24 4.24 5.32 -33.90
CA HIS A 24 3.54 6.57 -34.10
C HIS A 24 4.40 7.78 -33.72
N ALA A 25 4.30 8.88 -34.48
CA ALA A 25 5.10 10.10 -34.29
C ALA A 25 4.92 10.76 -32.88
N ILE A 26 3.81 10.52 -32.20
CA ILE A 26 3.56 11.01 -30.84
C ILE A 26 4.45 10.34 -29.77
N GLN A 27 4.98 9.15 -30.04
CA GLN A 27 5.65 8.32 -29.05
C GLN A 27 6.81 9.02 -28.32
N PRO A 28 7.72 9.76 -28.96
CA PRO A 28 8.82 10.45 -28.28
C PRO A 28 8.35 11.59 -27.37
N THR A 29 7.22 12.23 -27.69
CA THR A 29 6.68 13.40 -26.99
C THR A 29 5.51 13.05 -26.08
N TRP A 30 5.08 11.78 -26.06
CA TRP A 30 3.87 11.34 -25.37
C TRP A 30 3.86 11.71 -23.88
N VAL A 31 4.96 11.51 -23.16
CA VAL A 31 5.02 11.80 -21.72
C VAL A 31 4.73 13.27 -21.44
N SER A 32 5.29 14.19 -22.22
CA SER A 32 5.07 15.63 -22.09
C SER A 32 3.62 16.01 -22.42
N ILE A 33 3.11 15.48 -23.54
CA ILE A 33 1.71 15.74 -23.98
C ILE A 33 0.74 15.16 -22.96
N GLY A 34 0.94 13.92 -22.53
CA GLY A 34 0.08 13.26 -21.54
C GLY A 34 0.05 13.99 -20.20
N THR A 35 1.19 14.48 -19.71
CA THR A 35 1.25 15.31 -18.50
C THR A 35 0.44 16.60 -18.66
N ARG A 36 0.60 17.31 -19.79
CA ARG A 36 -0.17 18.51 -20.07
C ARG A 36 -1.69 18.22 -20.14
N ILE A 37 -2.09 17.10 -20.75
CA ILE A 37 -3.48 16.66 -20.78
C ILE A 37 -4.02 16.44 -19.36
N CYS A 38 -3.28 15.73 -18.52
CA CYS A 38 -3.68 15.49 -17.14
C CYS A 38 -3.84 16.80 -16.34
N ASP A 39 -2.87 17.71 -16.44
CA ASP A 39 -2.91 19.01 -15.76
C ASP A 39 -4.12 19.86 -16.20
N GLU A 40 -4.43 19.90 -17.49
CA GLU A 40 -5.58 20.65 -18.01
C GLU A 40 -6.92 20.00 -17.63
N LEU A 41 -7.04 18.67 -17.68
CA LEU A 41 -8.24 17.97 -17.21
C LEU A 41 -8.51 18.25 -15.73
N GLU A 42 -7.46 18.26 -14.89
CA GLU A 42 -7.58 18.63 -13.48
C GLU A 42 -7.99 20.09 -13.30
N SER A 43 -7.46 21.01 -14.14
CA SER A 43 -7.78 22.44 -14.06
C SER A 43 -9.27 22.73 -14.34
N VAL A 44 -9.89 21.93 -15.20
CA VAL A 44 -11.33 22.01 -15.51
C VAL A 44 -12.20 21.10 -14.65
N GLY A 45 -11.62 20.50 -13.59
CA GLY A 45 -12.35 19.72 -12.58
C GLY A 45 -12.72 18.30 -13.01
N ILE A 46 -12.09 17.75 -14.06
CA ILE A 46 -12.33 16.38 -14.50
C ILE A 46 -11.49 15.40 -13.68
N MET A 47 -12.17 14.50 -12.97
CA MET A 47 -11.55 13.43 -12.20
C MET A 47 -11.27 12.23 -13.11
N TRP A 48 -10.10 12.20 -13.72
CA TRP A 48 -9.66 11.13 -14.60
C TRP A 48 -9.02 9.96 -13.80
N THR A 49 -9.13 8.74 -14.33
CA THR A 49 -8.51 7.52 -13.78
C THR A 49 -7.30 7.06 -14.59
N SER A 50 -7.31 7.33 -15.89
CA SER A 50 -6.20 7.01 -16.80
C SER A 50 -6.24 7.89 -18.04
N VAL A 51 -5.06 8.11 -18.66
CA VAL A 51 -4.93 8.78 -19.97
C VAL A 51 -3.96 7.95 -20.81
N ASN A 52 -4.48 7.31 -21.87
CA ASN A 52 -3.72 6.34 -22.65
C ASN A 52 -3.86 6.59 -24.16
N PRO A 53 -2.74 6.56 -24.92
CA PRO A 53 -2.77 6.47 -26.37
C PRO A 53 -3.06 5.02 -26.76
N LEU A 54 -4.22 4.76 -27.33
CA LEU A 54 -4.69 3.42 -27.67
C LEU A 54 -5.27 3.39 -29.10
N ALA A 55 -5.29 2.21 -29.69
CA ALA A 55 -6.11 1.90 -30.86
C ALA A 55 -7.05 0.77 -30.50
N TYR A 56 -8.26 0.77 -31.04
CA TYR A 56 -9.23 -0.30 -30.80
C TYR A 56 -9.55 -1.02 -32.11
N ALA A 57 -9.56 -2.34 -32.05
CA ALA A 57 -10.01 -3.23 -33.10
C ALA A 57 -11.27 -3.97 -32.66
N ASN A 58 -12.06 -4.47 -33.63
CA ASN A 58 -13.09 -5.43 -33.28
C ASN A 58 -12.45 -6.77 -32.92
N ALA A 59 -13.02 -7.47 -31.93
CA ALA A 59 -12.51 -8.76 -31.53
C ALA A 59 -12.51 -9.75 -32.71
N GLY A 60 -11.37 -10.41 -32.92
CA GLY A 60 -11.19 -11.39 -34.00
C GLY A 60 -10.78 -10.84 -35.37
N GLU A 61 -10.56 -9.54 -35.50
CA GLU A 61 -9.97 -8.96 -36.74
C GLU A 61 -8.47 -9.20 -36.78
N PRO A 62 -7.95 -9.93 -37.78
CA PRO A 62 -6.53 -10.35 -37.78
C PRO A 62 -5.52 -9.22 -38.00
N LYS A 63 -5.88 -8.15 -38.72
CA LYS A 63 -5.04 -6.96 -38.95
C LYS A 63 -5.89 -5.70 -39.10
N PRO A 64 -6.54 -5.25 -38.03
CA PRO A 64 -7.34 -4.05 -38.15
C PRO A 64 -6.43 -2.82 -38.31
N PHE A 65 -6.73 -1.97 -39.26
CA PHE A 65 -6.19 -0.62 -39.27
C PHE A 65 -7.01 0.21 -38.27
N CYS A 66 -6.39 0.56 -37.15
CA CYS A 66 -7.04 1.33 -36.13
C CYS A 66 -6.30 2.66 -35.96
N PRO A 67 -7.00 3.81 -36.12
CA PRO A 67 -6.40 5.09 -35.83
C PRO A 67 -6.08 5.19 -34.33
N LEU A 68 -4.99 5.90 -34.03
CA LEU A 68 -4.66 6.24 -32.65
C LEU A 68 -5.74 7.18 -32.09
N ILE A 69 -6.19 6.90 -30.88
CA ILE A 69 -7.05 7.77 -30.10
C ILE A 69 -6.42 8.03 -28.73
N ILE A 70 -6.71 9.16 -28.12
CA ILE A 70 -6.43 9.36 -26.70
C ILE A 70 -7.66 8.95 -25.92
N CYS A 71 -7.48 7.92 -25.09
CA CYS A 71 -8.53 7.36 -24.28
C CYS A 71 -8.38 7.88 -22.83
N VAL A 72 -9.37 8.64 -22.35
CA VAL A 72 -9.43 9.16 -20.99
C VAL A 72 -10.40 8.32 -20.19
N GLY A 73 -9.90 7.62 -19.19
CA GLY A 73 -10.70 6.87 -18.23
C GLY A 73 -11.27 7.80 -17.16
N VAL A 74 -12.53 7.60 -16.78
CA VAL A 74 -13.21 8.29 -15.69
C VAL A 74 -13.98 7.28 -14.85
N ASN A 75 -14.22 7.59 -13.57
CA ASN A 75 -15.04 6.72 -12.73
C ASN A 75 -16.48 6.61 -13.27
N PRO A 76 -17.12 5.44 -13.20
CA PRO A 76 -18.49 5.26 -13.65
C PRO A 76 -19.45 6.27 -13.05
N GLY A 77 -20.24 6.92 -13.90
CA GLY A 77 -21.23 7.93 -13.49
C GLY A 77 -20.65 9.26 -12.99
N SER A 78 -19.33 9.49 -13.06
CA SER A 78 -18.71 10.71 -12.53
C SER A 78 -18.66 11.87 -13.53
N LEU A 79 -18.88 11.63 -14.82
CA LEU A 79 -18.75 12.62 -15.87
C LEU A 79 -19.99 12.66 -16.75
N LEU A 80 -20.65 13.83 -16.79
CA LEU A 80 -21.78 14.07 -17.68
C LEU A 80 -21.33 14.25 -19.13
N TYR A 81 -22.19 13.89 -20.08
CA TYR A 81 -21.90 13.96 -21.51
C TYR A 81 -21.39 15.34 -21.97
N GLU A 82 -22.08 16.39 -21.58
CA GLU A 82 -21.72 17.77 -21.97
C GLU A 82 -20.33 18.17 -21.44
N ALA A 83 -20.02 17.78 -20.20
CA ALA A 83 -18.70 18.02 -19.62
C ALA A 83 -17.62 17.19 -20.31
N ALA A 84 -17.93 15.94 -20.72
CA ALA A 84 -17.01 15.11 -21.51
C ALA A 84 -16.70 15.73 -22.88
N VAL A 85 -17.71 16.29 -23.56
CA VAL A 85 -17.53 16.99 -24.85
C VAL A 85 -16.64 18.21 -24.69
N ALA A 86 -16.90 19.04 -23.66
CA ALA A 86 -16.07 20.21 -23.36
C ALA A 86 -14.62 19.83 -23.04
N ALA A 87 -14.41 18.80 -22.22
CA ALA A 87 -13.09 18.30 -21.89
C ALA A 87 -12.37 17.69 -23.11
N ALA A 88 -13.09 16.98 -23.99
CA ALA A 88 -12.52 16.48 -25.25
C ALA A 88 -11.99 17.60 -26.14
N ALA A 89 -12.68 18.73 -26.20
CA ALA A 89 -12.23 19.89 -26.95
C ALA A 89 -10.92 20.48 -26.36
N VAL A 90 -10.78 20.53 -25.05
CA VAL A 90 -9.53 20.95 -24.39
C VAL A 90 -8.38 20.03 -24.76
N VAL A 91 -8.57 18.72 -24.66
CA VAL A 91 -7.54 17.71 -25.03
C VAL A 91 -7.20 17.80 -26.50
N LYS A 92 -8.20 17.99 -27.38
CA LYS A 92 -8.00 18.15 -28.83
C LYS A 92 -7.15 19.38 -29.19
N ASN A 93 -7.34 20.48 -28.48
CA ASN A 93 -6.51 21.67 -28.65
C ASN A 93 -5.04 21.39 -28.28
N ILE A 94 -4.79 20.68 -27.17
CA ILE A 94 -3.42 20.30 -26.77
C ILE A 94 -2.76 19.43 -27.86
N LEU A 95 -3.50 18.47 -28.42
CA LEU A 95 -3.01 17.59 -29.48
C LEU A 95 -2.73 18.38 -30.77
N THR A 96 -3.58 19.31 -31.11
CA THR A 96 -3.42 20.20 -32.29
C THR A 96 -2.17 21.07 -32.13
N ASP A 97 -1.98 21.70 -30.98
CA ASP A 97 -0.80 22.50 -30.66
C ASP A 97 0.50 21.69 -30.73
N ALA A 98 0.40 20.39 -30.38
CA ALA A 98 1.52 19.46 -30.42
C ALA A 98 1.77 18.88 -31.84
N GLY A 99 0.99 19.25 -32.85
CA GLY A 99 1.12 18.81 -34.24
C GLY A 99 0.36 17.50 -34.58
N PHE A 100 -0.62 17.11 -33.76
CA PHE A 100 -1.41 15.89 -33.93
C PHE A 100 -2.92 16.17 -34.04
N PRO A 101 -3.38 16.98 -35.01
CA PRO A 101 -4.79 17.40 -35.10
C PRO A 101 -5.74 16.24 -35.45
N ASP A 102 -5.23 15.15 -36.03
CA ASP A 102 -6.06 14.03 -36.50
C ASP A 102 -6.36 13.00 -35.41
N ILE A 103 -5.70 13.09 -34.23
CA ILE A 103 -5.93 12.15 -33.12
C ILE A 103 -7.24 12.51 -32.42
N GLU A 104 -8.17 11.56 -32.38
CA GLU A 104 -9.45 11.69 -31.68
C GLU A 104 -9.32 11.42 -30.19
N VAL A 105 -10.29 11.94 -29.42
CA VAL A 105 -10.35 11.79 -27.96
C VAL A 105 -11.62 11.04 -27.59
N ALA A 106 -11.49 10.03 -26.75
CA ALA A 106 -12.62 9.26 -26.22
C ALA A 106 -12.58 9.23 -24.71
N PHE A 107 -13.73 9.41 -24.08
CA PHE A 107 -13.91 9.15 -22.63
C PHE A 107 -14.54 7.78 -22.43
N ILE A 108 -14.01 7.01 -21.49
CA ILE A 108 -14.55 5.70 -21.11
C ILE A 108 -14.75 5.62 -19.61
N GLU A 109 -15.84 5.02 -19.20
CA GLU A 109 -15.99 4.64 -17.80
C GLU A 109 -15.02 3.51 -17.48
N SER A 110 -14.09 3.75 -16.57
CA SER A 110 -13.09 2.77 -16.17
C SER A 110 -12.73 2.92 -14.69
N VAL A 111 -12.67 1.80 -14.01
CA VAL A 111 -12.10 1.72 -12.66
C VAL A 111 -10.69 1.20 -12.80
N VAL A 112 -9.70 2.06 -12.50
CA VAL A 112 -8.31 1.63 -12.43
C VAL A 112 -8.09 1.02 -11.06
N THR A 113 -8.10 -0.30 -11.01
CA THR A 113 -7.65 -1.04 -9.83
C THR A 113 -6.14 -1.23 -9.94
N ARG A 114 -5.39 -0.70 -8.97
CA ARG A 114 -3.99 -1.06 -8.87
C ARG A 114 -3.89 -2.55 -8.54
N PHE A 115 -3.03 -3.25 -9.24
CA PHE A 115 -2.61 -4.58 -8.80
C PHE A 115 -1.65 -4.38 -7.62
N THR A 116 -2.22 -4.15 -6.44
CA THR A 116 -1.47 -3.65 -5.29
C THR A 116 -0.90 -4.76 -4.41
N GLY A 117 -0.91 -6.00 -4.85
CA GLY A 117 -0.44 -7.11 -4.03
C GLY A 117 -1.29 -7.31 -2.74
N PRO A 118 -0.86 -8.14 -1.82
CA PRO A 118 -1.64 -8.51 -0.65
C PRO A 118 -1.85 -7.34 0.31
N LYS A 119 -2.92 -7.43 1.11
CA LYS A 119 -3.14 -6.56 2.27
C LYS A 119 -2.12 -6.89 3.35
N LEU A 120 -1.81 -5.91 4.20
CA LEU A 120 -1.10 -6.19 5.45
C LEU A 120 -1.89 -7.19 6.29
N LEU A 121 -1.17 -8.02 7.05
CA LEU A 121 -1.78 -9.04 7.90
C LEU A 121 -2.67 -8.40 8.96
N SER A 122 -3.76 -9.05 9.30
CA SER A 122 -4.55 -8.70 10.47
C SER A 122 -3.86 -9.24 11.74
N PHE A 123 -4.04 -8.53 12.86
CA PHE A 123 -3.45 -8.87 14.15
C PHE A 123 -4.50 -8.86 15.25
N ASN A 124 -4.60 -9.98 15.98
CA ASN A 124 -5.38 -10.07 17.19
C ASN A 124 -4.54 -10.71 18.31
N PRO A 125 -3.96 -9.92 19.21
CA PRO A 125 -3.05 -10.41 20.25
C PRO A 125 -3.68 -11.41 21.21
N LEU A 126 -5.01 -11.46 21.30
CA LEU A 126 -5.72 -12.41 22.15
C LEU A 126 -5.85 -13.80 21.53
N VAL A 127 -5.78 -13.89 20.20
CA VAL A 127 -6.00 -15.14 19.46
C VAL A 127 -4.72 -15.64 18.79
N ASP A 128 -3.86 -14.73 18.35
CA ASP A 128 -2.62 -15.07 17.68
C ASP A 128 -1.67 -15.79 18.63
N ARG A 129 -1.22 -16.97 18.20
CA ARG A 129 -0.36 -17.85 19.03
C ARG A 129 1.12 -17.50 18.96
N VAL A 130 1.53 -16.73 17.95
CA VAL A 130 2.90 -16.23 17.74
C VAL A 130 2.82 -14.73 17.35
N PRO A 131 2.27 -13.89 18.23
CA PRO A 131 1.93 -12.51 17.91
C PRO A 131 3.15 -11.68 17.51
N ASP A 132 4.29 -11.89 18.15
CA ASP A 132 5.52 -11.12 17.91
C ASP A 132 6.07 -11.32 16.48
N LEU A 133 5.91 -12.52 15.91
CA LEU A 133 6.34 -12.83 14.55
C LEU A 133 5.36 -12.29 13.49
N ARG A 134 4.07 -12.15 13.84
CA ARG A 134 3.04 -11.63 12.95
C ARG A 134 2.99 -10.11 12.94
N LYS A 135 3.22 -9.48 14.09
CA LYS A 135 3.10 -8.02 14.31
C LYS A 135 3.86 -7.16 13.29
N PRO A 136 5.10 -7.49 12.86
CA PRO A 136 5.83 -6.66 11.88
C PRO A 136 5.10 -6.45 10.55
N PHE A 137 4.21 -7.35 10.17
CA PHE A 137 3.45 -7.32 8.91
C PHE A 137 2.05 -6.73 9.06
N THR A 138 1.74 -6.11 10.18
CA THR A 138 0.40 -5.61 10.50
C THR A 138 0.37 -4.09 10.57
N PRO A 139 -0.77 -3.42 10.29
CA PRO A 139 -0.92 -1.98 10.41
C PRO A 139 -1.08 -1.56 11.88
N ALA A 140 -0.19 -2.02 12.75
CA ALA A 140 -0.14 -1.62 14.16
C ALA A 140 0.69 -0.34 14.32
N LEU A 141 0.53 0.36 15.45
CA LEU A 141 1.43 1.45 15.84
C LEU A 141 2.87 0.92 15.91
N GLY A 142 3.78 1.69 15.35
CA GLY A 142 5.19 1.29 15.29
C GLY A 142 5.53 0.40 14.10
N LEU A 143 4.66 0.31 13.09
CA LEU A 143 4.99 -0.36 11.82
C LEU A 143 6.26 0.25 11.24
N SER A 144 7.27 -0.57 10.96
CA SER A 144 8.46 -0.13 10.24
C SER A 144 8.10 0.24 8.81
N ILE A 145 8.56 1.40 8.36
CA ILE A 145 8.33 1.93 7.01
C ILE A 145 9.61 2.48 6.42
N ALA A 146 9.68 2.52 5.10
CA ALA A 146 10.80 3.11 4.37
C ALA A 146 10.35 3.68 3.02
N PRO A 147 11.08 4.66 2.43
CA PRO A 147 10.90 5.05 1.05
C PRO A 147 11.17 3.87 0.12
N ARG A 148 10.24 3.54 -0.79
CA ARG A 148 10.42 2.42 -1.73
C ARG A 148 11.70 2.53 -2.56
N LYS A 149 12.08 3.75 -2.92
CA LYS A 149 13.30 4.03 -3.70
C LYS A 149 14.58 3.77 -2.89
N TYR A 150 14.52 3.92 -1.57
CA TYR A 150 15.65 3.80 -0.65
C TYR A 150 15.25 2.97 0.58
N PRO A 151 14.95 1.66 0.42
CA PRO A 151 14.30 0.84 1.45
C PRO A 151 15.19 0.51 2.65
N TYR A 152 16.45 0.94 2.63
CA TYR A 152 17.38 0.82 3.76
C TYR A 152 17.32 2.01 4.74
N TYR A 153 16.64 3.11 4.38
CA TYR A 153 16.33 4.20 5.31
C TYR A 153 15.00 3.90 6.02
N GLU A 154 15.08 3.14 7.08
CA GLU A 154 13.92 2.71 7.83
C GLU A 154 13.59 3.66 8.98
N GLY A 155 12.33 3.79 9.25
CA GLY A 155 11.78 4.48 10.42
C GLY A 155 10.43 3.90 10.79
N THR A 156 9.61 4.66 11.50
CA THR A 156 8.41 4.14 12.13
C THR A 156 7.18 4.97 11.77
N ALA A 157 6.10 4.29 11.40
CA ALA A 157 4.76 4.85 11.33
C ALA A 157 4.23 5.09 12.75
N ALA A 158 3.77 6.31 13.05
CA ALA A 158 3.31 6.68 14.38
C ALA A 158 1.79 6.53 14.51
N LEU A 159 1.02 7.53 14.14
CA LEU A 159 -0.43 7.60 14.36
C LEU A 159 -1.18 7.65 13.02
N TYR A 160 -2.36 7.03 13.00
CA TYR A 160 -3.27 7.03 11.86
C TYR A 160 -4.32 8.12 12.01
N PHE A 161 -4.61 8.85 10.92
CA PHE A 161 -5.57 9.94 10.89
C PHE A 161 -6.46 9.85 9.66
N ARG A 162 -7.70 10.34 9.75
CA ARG A 162 -8.48 10.76 8.59
C ARG A 162 -8.21 12.23 8.31
N LEU A 163 -8.12 12.59 7.03
CA LEU A 163 -7.89 13.99 6.63
C LEU A 163 -9.05 14.89 7.03
N SER A 164 -10.29 14.41 6.91
CA SER A 164 -11.49 15.12 7.40
C SER A 164 -12.64 14.16 7.68
N LYS A 165 -13.76 14.68 8.20
CA LYS A 165 -14.98 13.89 8.42
C LYS A 165 -15.60 13.36 7.13
N ASN A 166 -15.41 14.10 6.02
CA ASN A 166 -16.00 13.81 4.71
C ASN A 166 -14.97 13.22 3.72
N ASP A 167 -13.78 12.86 4.21
CA ASP A 167 -12.69 12.32 3.39
C ASP A 167 -12.29 10.96 3.99
N ASP A 168 -12.52 9.89 3.23
CA ASP A 168 -12.22 8.53 3.66
C ASP A 168 -10.74 8.17 3.56
N ARG A 169 -9.91 9.07 3.02
CA ARG A 169 -8.46 8.84 2.95
C ARG A 169 -7.86 8.79 4.35
N VAL A 170 -7.08 7.76 4.58
CA VAL A 170 -6.34 7.58 5.83
C VAL A 170 -4.89 7.88 5.59
N VAL A 171 -4.32 8.68 6.47
CA VAL A 171 -2.89 9.00 6.47
C VAL A 171 -2.24 8.49 7.75
N VAL A 172 -0.96 8.18 7.66
CA VAL A 172 -0.13 7.87 8.82
C VAL A 172 0.92 8.96 9.01
N LEU A 173 1.09 9.39 10.25
CA LEU A 173 2.12 10.35 10.64
C LEU A 173 3.46 9.63 10.80
N THR A 174 4.52 10.25 10.30
CA THR A 174 5.91 9.86 10.53
C THR A 174 6.81 11.10 10.54
N CYS A 175 8.11 10.92 10.71
CA CYS A 175 9.07 12.01 10.58
C CYS A 175 9.40 12.29 9.10
N ALA A 176 9.70 13.55 8.77
CA ALA A 176 10.13 13.93 7.43
C ALA A 176 11.44 13.22 7.05
N HIS A 177 12.37 13.07 7.98
CA HIS A 177 13.63 12.35 7.74
C HIS A 177 13.44 10.85 7.47
N VAL A 178 12.30 10.25 7.85
CA VAL A 178 11.93 8.87 7.52
C VAL A 178 11.31 8.81 6.13
N ALA A 179 10.35 9.68 5.84
CA ALA A 179 9.65 9.70 4.55
C ALA A 179 10.55 10.15 3.40
N ARG A 180 11.42 11.14 3.66
CA ARG A 180 12.34 11.76 2.69
C ARG A 180 13.71 11.99 3.33
N PRO A 181 14.54 10.96 3.50
CA PRO A 181 15.83 11.03 4.17
C PRO A 181 16.75 12.10 3.56
N PRO A 182 17.28 13.06 4.35
CA PRO A 182 18.12 14.15 3.83
C PRO A 182 19.34 13.72 3.01
N PRO A 183 20.01 12.58 3.28
CA PRO A 183 21.13 12.14 2.44
C PRO A 183 20.78 11.86 0.98
N VAL A 184 19.50 11.57 0.68
CA VAL A 184 19.04 11.16 -0.67
C VAL A 184 17.91 12.03 -1.21
N TYR A 185 17.32 12.90 -0.38
CA TYR A 185 16.32 13.90 -0.76
C TYR A 185 16.75 15.29 -0.29
N HIS A 186 16.47 16.30 -1.11
CA HIS A 186 16.67 17.68 -0.66
C HIS A 186 15.68 18.04 0.46
N ASN A 187 16.16 18.76 1.46
CA ASN A 187 15.34 19.23 2.60
C ASN A 187 14.49 20.45 2.20
N THR A 188 13.58 20.30 1.26
CA THR A 188 12.74 21.40 0.72
C THR A 188 11.28 21.33 1.12
N GLY A 189 10.87 20.32 1.84
CA GLY A 189 9.44 19.99 1.99
C GLY A 189 8.83 19.48 0.67
N MET A 190 7.64 18.90 0.75
CA MET A 190 6.91 18.40 -0.41
C MET A 190 5.42 18.28 -0.09
N THR A 191 4.57 18.57 -1.05
CA THR A 191 3.13 18.26 -0.99
C THR A 191 2.70 17.66 -2.32
N HIS A 192 2.06 16.52 -2.26
CA HIS A 192 1.43 15.89 -3.42
C HIS A 192 0.08 16.58 -3.67
N LYS A 193 -0.01 17.39 -4.73
CA LYS A 193 -1.17 18.24 -5.03
C LYS A 193 -2.02 17.73 -6.19
N LYS A 194 -1.40 17.03 -7.15
CA LYS A 194 -2.04 16.66 -8.42
C LYS A 194 -1.94 15.16 -8.66
N GLY A 195 -2.96 14.57 -9.26
CA GLY A 195 -2.98 13.16 -9.65
C GLY A 195 -1.86 12.78 -10.64
N SER A 196 -1.45 13.73 -11.51
CA SER A 196 -0.34 13.58 -12.45
C SER A 196 1.05 13.59 -11.81
N GLN A 197 1.17 14.13 -10.59
CA GLN A 197 2.45 14.19 -9.89
C GLN A 197 2.93 12.77 -9.55
N ARG A 198 4.21 12.48 -9.83
CA ARG A 198 4.82 11.20 -9.46
C ARG A 198 4.76 10.99 -7.95
N ARG A 199 4.22 9.85 -7.53
CA ARG A 199 4.14 9.48 -6.12
C ARG A 199 5.50 9.02 -5.61
N GLU A 200 5.91 9.55 -4.46
CA GLU A 200 7.03 9.03 -3.68
C GLU A 200 6.51 7.92 -2.77
N GLU A 201 6.59 6.68 -3.23
CA GLU A 201 5.98 5.53 -2.58
C GLU A 201 6.72 5.10 -1.32
N ILE A 202 5.94 4.59 -0.34
CA ILE A 202 6.40 4.10 0.95
C ILE A 202 6.06 2.61 1.07
N VAL A 203 7.00 1.84 1.57
CA VAL A 203 6.85 0.41 1.83
C VAL A 203 6.70 0.15 3.34
N ALA A 204 5.92 -0.85 3.68
CA ALA A 204 5.95 -1.48 5.00
C ALA A 204 7.18 -2.38 5.06
N LEU A 205 7.95 -2.32 6.13
CA LEU A 205 9.22 -2.98 6.30
C LEU A 205 10.22 -2.67 5.18
N GLY A 206 11.24 -1.94 5.48
CA GLY A 206 12.35 -1.76 4.57
C GLY A 206 13.15 -3.05 4.40
N THR A 207 14.38 -2.93 3.96
CA THR A 207 15.23 -4.11 3.72
C THR A 207 15.55 -4.84 5.02
N MET A 208 16.03 -4.10 6.04
CA MET A 208 16.44 -4.70 7.31
C MET A 208 15.26 -5.20 8.12
N GLY A 209 14.16 -4.45 8.16
CA GLY A 209 12.95 -4.84 8.88
C GLY A 209 12.37 -6.15 8.36
N TYR A 210 12.31 -6.30 7.03
CA TYR A 210 11.86 -7.53 6.40
C TYR A 210 12.80 -8.70 6.70
N ASP A 211 14.10 -8.53 6.45
CA ASP A 211 15.10 -9.57 6.67
C ASP A 211 15.13 -10.04 8.13
N ASN A 212 15.06 -9.10 9.08
CA ASN A 212 15.03 -9.41 10.50
C ASN A 212 13.75 -10.15 10.91
N ALA A 213 12.60 -9.79 10.35
CA ALA A 213 11.35 -10.49 10.63
C ALA A 213 11.39 -11.95 10.12
N VAL A 214 11.90 -12.19 8.90
CA VAL A 214 12.08 -13.54 8.36
C VAL A 214 13.11 -14.33 9.18
N LYS A 215 14.25 -13.73 9.51
CA LYS A 215 15.27 -14.37 10.36
C LYS A 215 14.74 -14.76 11.75
N ALA A 216 13.89 -13.92 12.36
CA ALA A 216 13.27 -14.23 13.65
C ALA A 216 12.36 -15.46 13.58
N MET A 217 11.62 -15.64 12.48
CA MET A 217 10.83 -16.85 12.24
C MET A 217 11.71 -18.08 12.14
N MET A 218 12.77 -18.03 11.33
CA MET A 218 13.70 -19.15 11.16
C MET A 218 14.44 -19.48 12.45
N ALA A 219 14.87 -18.47 13.21
CA ALA A 219 15.49 -18.69 14.53
C ALA A 219 14.54 -19.38 15.50
N THR A 220 13.27 -18.96 15.54
CA THR A 220 12.24 -19.59 16.37
C THR A 220 12.06 -21.07 16.03
N ILE A 221 12.03 -21.42 14.75
CA ILE A 221 11.96 -22.82 14.30
C ILE A 221 13.20 -23.58 14.77
N GLY A 222 14.40 -23.04 14.55
CA GLY A 222 15.65 -23.64 14.96
C GLY A 222 15.73 -23.93 16.47
N ASP A 223 15.37 -22.96 17.29
CA ASP A 223 15.34 -23.10 18.77
C ASP A 223 14.36 -24.18 19.21
N ARG A 224 13.20 -24.30 18.56
CA ARG A 224 12.24 -25.37 18.88
C ARG A 224 12.72 -26.75 18.43
N LEU A 225 13.36 -26.88 17.27
CA LEU A 225 13.95 -28.11 16.81
C LEU A 225 15.05 -28.60 17.76
N GLN A 226 15.94 -27.72 18.21
CA GLN A 226 16.97 -28.03 19.20
C GLN A 226 16.36 -28.49 20.55
N SER A 227 15.28 -27.83 20.97
CA SER A 227 14.56 -28.26 22.18
C SER A 227 13.95 -29.64 22.02
N ILE A 228 13.31 -29.93 20.89
CA ILE A 228 12.76 -31.26 20.56
C ILE A 228 13.82 -32.31 20.58
N ASP A 229 14.98 -32.11 19.98
CA ASP A 229 16.11 -33.04 20.00
C ASP A 229 16.55 -33.35 21.43
N THR A 230 16.60 -32.32 22.28
CA THR A 230 16.95 -32.50 23.70
C THR A 230 15.96 -33.42 24.41
N TRP A 231 14.66 -33.17 24.25
CA TRP A 231 13.60 -33.96 24.88
C TRP A 231 13.49 -35.38 24.33
N ILE A 232 13.67 -35.55 23.03
CA ILE A 232 13.74 -36.88 22.40
C ILE A 232 14.92 -37.70 22.97
N ASN A 233 16.05 -37.06 23.23
CA ASN A 233 17.21 -37.76 23.86
C ASN A 233 16.91 -38.17 25.29
N VAL A 234 16.11 -37.39 26.06
CA VAL A 234 15.63 -37.82 27.38
C VAL A 234 14.69 -39.01 27.24
N LEU A 235 13.67 -38.92 26.36
CA LEU A 235 12.73 -40.00 26.09
C LEU A 235 13.45 -41.32 25.70
N ARG A 236 14.48 -41.22 24.85
CA ARG A 236 15.29 -42.37 24.44
C ARG A 236 16.05 -43.00 25.62
N ARG A 237 16.51 -42.21 26.59
CA ARG A 237 17.16 -42.69 27.81
C ARG A 237 16.18 -43.38 28.78
N LEU A 238 14.94 -42.89 28.84
CA LEU A 238 13.88 -43.51 29.64
C LEU A 238 13.45 -44.88 29.07
N GLY A 239 13.68 -45.12 27.77
CA GLY A 239 13.30 -46.35 27.09
C GLY A 239 11.78 -46.46 26.85
N ASP A 240 11.32 -47.64 26.43
CA ASP A 240 9.91 -47.93 26.26
C ASP A 240 9.19 -48.11 27.61
N PRO A 241 7.88 -47.81 27.71
CA PRO A 241 7.10 -48.04 28.92
C PRO A 241 7.11 -49.50 29.33
N VAL A 242 7.37 -49.75 30.62
CA VAL A 242 7.41 -51.13 31.18
C VAL A 242 6.32 -51.26 32.26
N GLU A 243 5.66 -52.44 32.30
CA GLU A 243 4.65 -52.73 33.34
C GLU A 243 5.28 -52.69 34.73
N GLY A 244 4.73 -51.89 35.66
CA GLY A 244 5.29 -51.64 36.99
C GLY A 244 6.39 -50.60 37.08
N GLU A 245 6.55 -49.78 36.05
CA GLU A 245 7.44 -48.58 36.05
C GLU A 245 7.09 -47.60 37.18
N SER A 246 8.09 -46.93 37.73
CA SER A 246 7.82 -45.96 38.79
C SER A 246 7.03 -44.76 38.26
N GLU A 247 6.14 -44.22 39.10
CA GLU A 247 5.28 -43.07 38.77
C GLU A 247 6.09 -41.88 38.26
N ASN A 248 7.24 -41.60 38.87
CA ASN A 248 8.14 -40.52 38.46
C ASN A 248 8.66 -40.66 37.02
N VAL A 249 8.91 -41.89 36.54
CA VAL A 249 9.43 -42.17 35.20
C VAL A 249 8.29 -41.97 34.18
N THR A 250 7.08 -42.46 34.52
CA THR A 250 5.89 -42.27 33.70
C THR A 250 5.56 -40.80 33.56
N GLU A 251 5.53 -40.05 34.69
CA GLU A 251 5.28 -38.60 34.69
C GLU A 251 6.32 -37.84 33.83
N SER A 252 7.62 -38.15 34.02
CA SER A 252 8.67 -37.51 33.21
C SER A 252 8.55 -37.84 31.72
N ARG A 253 8.10 -39.02 31.35
CA ARG A 253 7.85 -39.39 29.95
C ARG A 253 6.71 -38.57 29.36
N ASP A 254 5.60 -38.50 30.06
CA ASP A 254 4.40 -37.77 29.63
C ASP A 254 4.68 -36.25 29.49
N GLU A 255 5.45 -35.70 30.45
CA GLU A 255 5.88 -34.29 30.38
C GLU A 255 6.72 -34.00 29.12
N HIS A 256 7.72 -34.85 28.82
CA HIS A 256 8.57 -34.65 27.64
C HIS A 256 7.81 -34.85 26.34
N LEU A 257 6.89 -35.82 26.27
CA LEU A 257 6.01 -36.01 25.12
C LEU A 257 5.11 -34.78 24.88
N ASP A 258 4.55 -34.19 25.95
CA ASP A 258 3.72 -32.98 25.84
C ASP A 258 4.57 -31.75 25.41
N LEU A 259 5.82 -31.63 25.91
CA LEU A 259 6.75 -30.59 25.46
C LEU A 259 7.09 -30.71 23.98
N VAL A 260 7.38 -31.92 23.48
CA VAL A 260 7.62 -32.17 22.05
C VAL A 260 6.38 -31.82 21.23
N ALA A 261 5.20 -32.25 21.66
CA ALA A 261 3.95 -31.93 20.97
C ALA A 261 3.64 -30.42 20.94
N LYS A 262 3.91 -29.71 22.04
CA LYS A 262 3.76 -28.24 22.11
C LYS A 262 4.73 -27.54 21.16
N ALA A 263 6.01 -27.91 21.15
CA ALA A 263 7.02 -27.33 20.28
C ALA A 263 6.70 -27.58 18.79
N THR A 264 6.30 -28.78 18.43
CA THR A 264 5.88 -29.13 17.06
C THR A 264 4.72 -28.26 16.59
N ARG A 265 3.71 -28.03 17.45
CA ARG A 265 2.60 -27.10 17.12
C ARG A 265 3.06 -25.67 16.92
N VAL A 266 4.08 -25.21 17.66
CA VAL A 266 4.67 -23.87 17.46
C VAL A 266 5.38 -23.80 16.11
N ILE A 267 6.20 -24.80 15.78
CA ILE A 267 6.89 -24.87 14.48
C ILE A 267 5.89 -24.77 13.33
N GLN A 268 4.86 -25.61 13.32
CA GLN A 268 3.82 -25.59 12.27
C GLN A 268 3.17 -24.20 12.10
N ARG A 269 2.93 -23.48 13.20
CA ARG A 269 2.36 -22.13 13.15
C ARG A 269 3.34 -21.12 12.58
N VAL A 270 4.60 -21.20 12.96
CA VAL A 270 5.64 -20.30 12.44
C VAL A 270 5.89 -20.58 10.96
N GLU A 271 5.94 -21.82 10.54
CA GLU A 271 6.06 -22.23 9.13
C GLU A 271 4.88 -21.69 8.29
N ALA A 272 3.67 -21.74 8.81
CA ALA A 272 2.50 -21.19 8.12
C ALA A 272 2.64 -19.67 7.89
N ILE A 273 3.05 -18.90 8.92
CA ILE A 273 3.29 -17.46 8.79
C ILE A 273 4.47 -17.19 7.87
N HIS A 274 5.56 -17.94 8.00
CA HIS A 274 6.73 -17.79 7.14
C HIS A 274 6.37 -18.00 5.67
N SER A 275 5.61 -19.05 5.34
CA SER A 275 5.15 -19.31 3.97
C SER A 275 4.26 -18.18 3.45
N GLU A 276 3.30 -17.68 4.25
CA GLU A 276 2.44 -16.55 3.94
C GLU A 276 3.28 -15.29 3.65
N VAL A 277 4.32 -15.03 4.45
CA VAL A 277 5.22 -13.88 4.31
C VAL A 277 6.09 -13.98 3.07
N ILE A 278 6.68 -15.14 2.80
CA ILE A 278 7.52 -15.35 1.61
C ILE A 278 6.69 -15.22 0.33
N GLU A 279 5.49 -15.76 0.31
CA GLU A 279 4.60 -15.66 -0.86
C GLU A 279 4.14 -14.22 -1.12
N ASN A 280 3.77 -13.50 -0.06
CA ASN A 280 2.99 -12.28 -0.19
C ASN A 280 3.75 -10.97 0.09
N TYR A 281 4.96 -11.01 0.68
CA TYR A 281 5.67 -9.79 1.10
C TYR A 281 7.14 -9.73 0.68
N THR A 282 7.61 -10.60 -0.20
CA THR A 282 9.03 -10.67 -0.59
C THR A 282 9.46 -9.42 -1.37
N THR A 283 8.64 -8.94 -2.30
CA THR A 283 9.01 -7.82 -3.16
C THR A 283 8.60 -6.47 -2.55
N LEU A 284 9.29 -5.39 -2.94
CA LEU A 284 8.92 -4.03 -2.54
C LEU A 284 7.53 -3.63 -3.04
N ASP A 285 7.13 -4.11 -4.23
CA ASP A 285 5.79 -3.84 -4.78
C ASP A 285 4.69 -4.44 -3.90
N GLN A 286 4.88 -5.66 -3.43
CA GLN A 286 3.96 -6.31 -2.50
C GLN A 286 3.82 -5.55 -1.17
N ARG A 287 4.92 -4.95 -0.69
CA ARG A 287 4.97 -4.19 0.57
C ARG A 287 4.69 -2.71 0.43
N THR A 288 4.44 -2.19 -0.78
CA THR A 288 4.09 -0.78 -0.97
C THR A 288 2.72 -0.50 -0.40
N ILE A 289 2.64 0.38 0.60
CA ILE A 289 1.43 0.66 1.38
C ILE A 289 0.81 2.04 1.13
N GLY A 290 1.55 2.95 0.50
CA GLY A 290 1.10 4.31 0.30
C GLY A 290 2.17 5.19 -0.33
N PHE A 291 2.00 6.49 -0.22
CA PHE A 291 2.93 7.48 -0.76
C PHE A 291 2.98 8.73 0.13
N VAL A 292 4.04 9.51 0.01
CA VAL A 292 4.19 10.77 0.74
C VAL A 292 3.17 11.78 0.22
N LEU A 293 2.15 12.08 1.04
CA LEU A 293 1.17 13.12 0.77
C LEU A 293 1.74 14.50 1.07
N HIS A 294 2.40 14.62 2.21
CA HIS A 294 3.03 15.86 2.66
C HIS A 294 4.27 15.56 3.48
N SER A 295 5.31 16.33 3.30
CA SER A 295 6.51 16.30 4.12
C SER A 295 6.97 17.73 4.39
N GLU A 296 7.16 18.07 5.65
CA GLU A 296 7.69 19.34 6.05
C GLU A 296 9.20 19.44 5.73
N LYS A 297 9.68 20.66 5.53
CA LYS A 297 11.11 20.95 5.63
C LYS A 297 11.54 20.72 7.08
N ILE A 298 12.64 20.00 7.27
CA ILE A 298 13.20 19.80 8.61
C ILE A 298 13.85 21.09 9.05
N GLU A 299 13.36 21.67 10.14
CA GLU A 299 13.83 22.92 10.72
C GLU A 299 13.94 22.77 12.25
N VAL A 300 14.99 23.30 12.82
CA VAL A 300 15.22 23.31 14.28
C VAL A 300 14.85 24.65 14.88
N SER A 301 14.47 24.67 16.13
CA SER A 301 14.16 25.87 16.91
C SER A 301 13.07 26.76 16.28
N VAL A 302 12.00 26.16 15.76
CA VAL A 302 10.87 26.89 15.15
C VAL A 302 10.06 27.57 16.24
N GLU A 303 9.91 28.91 16.13
CA GLU A 303 9.09 29.71 17.05
C GLU A 303 7.59 29.32 16.97
N PRO A 304 6.79 29.49 18.03
CA PRO A 304 7.12 30.15 19.32
C PRO A 304 7.75 29.23 20.37
N TYR A 305 7.72 27.90 20.18
CA TYR A 305 8.09 26.92 21.20
C TYR A 305 9.49 26.32 21.01
N LYS A 306 10.20 26.73 19.98
CA LYS A 306 11.54 26.23 19.61
C LYS A 306 11.62 24.72 19.40
N PHE A 307 10.54 24.13 18.87
CA PHE A 307 10.52 22.72 18.49
C PHE A 307 11.30 22.45 17.20
N THR A 308 11.72 21.21 17.05
CA THR A 308 12.17 20.70 15.75
C THR A 308 10.93 20.34 14.92
N LYS A 309 10.81 20.93 13.74
CA LYS A 309 9.80 20.63 12.75
C LYS A 309 10.32 19.49 11.86
N ASP A 310 9.82 18.29 12.08
CA ASP A 310 10.27 17.08 11.39
C ASP A 310 9.09 16.11 11.32
N CYS A 311 8.18 16.36 10.38
CA CYS A 311 6.99 15.52 10.23
C CYS A 311 6.59 15.35 8.77
N ALA A 312 5.99 14.20 8.46
CA ALA A 312 5.40 13.86 7.18
C ALA A 312 4.11 13.07 7.35
N LEU A 313 3.24 13.17 6.37
CA LEU A 313 2.00 12.43 6.23
C LEU A 313 2.11 11.50 5.02
N ILE A 314 1.85 10.22 5.25
CA ILE A 314 1.81 9.20 4.23
C ILE A 314 0.35 8.84 3.97
N GLU A 315 -0.16 9.08 2.76
CA GLU A 315 -1.48 8.60 2.36
C GLU A 315 -1.41 7.10 2.08
N LEU A 316 -2.26 6.34 2.76
CA LEU A 316 -2.31 4.88 2.63
C LEU A 316 -3.21 4.47 1.47
N TYR A 317 -2.84 3.40 0.78
CA TYR A 317 -3.71 2.76 -0.19
C TYR A 317 -4.77 1.95 0.56
N ASN A 318 -6.05 2.26 0.33
CA ASN A 318 -7.19 1.65 1.03
C ASN A 318 -7.25 0.13 0.89
N ASP A 319 -6.80 -0.40 -0.22
CA ASP A 319 -6.76 -1.82 -0.55
C ASP A 319 -5.62 -2.58 0.12
N LYS A 320 -4.66 -1.88 0.74
CA LYS A 320 -3.55 -2.48 1.49
C LYS A 320 -3.88 -2.82 2.93
N ILE A 321 -4.99 -2.33 3.45
CA ILE A 321 -5.37 -2.53 4.85
C ILE A 321 -6.73 -3.21 4.91
N ASP A 322 -6.85 -4.19 5.79
CA ASP A 322 -8.14 -4.75 6.17
C ASP A 322 -8.79 -3.84 7.23
N TRP A 323 -9.64 -2.92 6.77
CA TRP A 323 -10.30 -1.95 7.63
C TRP A 323 -11.28 -2.59 8.62
N THR A 324 -11.77 -3.80 8.35
CA THR A 324 -12.68 -4.52 9.25
C THR A 324 -11.94 -5.04 10.48
N MET A 325 -10.68 -5.41 10.30
CA MET A 325 -9.80 -5.91 11.37
C MET A 325 -8.86 -4.83 11.94
N PHE A 326 -8.82 -3.65 11.32
CA PHE A 326 -7.97 -2.55 11.76
C PHE A 326 -8.42 -2.02 13.13
N LYS A 327 -7.54 -2.11 14.12
CA LYS A 327 -7.82 -1.69 15.50
C LYS A 327 -7.45 -0.24 15.79
N GLY A 328 -6.95 0.48 14.78
CA GLY A 328 -6.61 1.89 14.89
C GLY A 328 -5.38 2.17 15.76
N ASN A 329 -5.38 3.34 16.37
CA ASN A 329 -4.30 3.82 17.21
C ASN A 329 -4.32 3.14 18.60
N LYS A 330 -4.08 1.84 18.62
CA LYS A 330 -4.00 1.04 19.85
C LYS A 330 -2.57 0.60 20.11
N LEU A 331 -2.09 0.87 21.30
CA LEU A 331 -0.82 0.35 21.81
C LEU A 331 -1.10 -0.89 22.65
N TRP A 332 -0.49 -2.02 22.33
CA TRP A 332 -0.57 -3.24 23.10
C TRP A 332 0.62 -3.30 24.06
N VAL A 333 0.36 -3.14 25.36
CA VAL A 333 1.37 -3.15 26.41
C VAL A 333 1.25 -4.46 27.19
N GLY A 334 2.04 -5.45 26.82
CA GLY A 334 2.00 -6.77 27.47
C GLY A 334 0.72 -7.57 27.20
N MET A 335 0.61 -8.75 27.80
CA MET A 335 -0.51 -9.67 27.57
C MET A 335 -1.85 -9.25 28.22
N SER A 336 -1.90 -8.19 29.00
CA SER A 336 -3.07 -7.86 29.83
C SER A 336 -3.65 -6.46 29.65
N PHE A 337 -2.98 -5.53 28.99
CA PHE A 337 -3.47 -4.15 28.87
C PHE A 337 -3.34 -3.60 27.45
N SER A 338 -4.42 -3.03 26.93
CA SER A 338 -4.39 -2.17 25.75
C SER A 338 -4.68 -0.74 26.16
N ILE A 339 -3.82 0.20 25.75
CA ILE A 339 -4.07 1.63 25.87
C ILE A 339 -4.67 2.10 24.55
N SER A 340 -5.91 2.55 24.58
CA SER A 340 -6.53 3.22 23.44
C SER A 340 -6.23 4.71 23.51
N LEU A 341 -5.54 5.24 22.50
CA LEU A 341 -5.25 6.68 22.41
C LEU A 341 -6.46 7.49 21.91
N SER A 342 -7.51 6.81 21.47
CA SER A 342 -8.78 7.39 21.02
C SER A 342 -9.89 6.34 21.08
N PRO A 343 -11.14 6.72 21.38
CA PRO A 343 -12.30 5.84 21.26
C PRO A 343 -12.59 5.47 19.80
N SER A 344 -12.07 6.24 18.84
CA SER A 344 -12.17 5.96 17.40
C SER A 344 -10.97 5.16 16.90
N PRO A 345 -11.14 4.21 15.97
CA PRO A 345 -10.04 3.47 15.39
C PRO A 345 -9.06 4.37 14.61
N VAL A 346 -9.53 5.53 14.15
CA VAL A 346 -8.74 6.53 13.41
C VAL A 346 -9.00 7.91 14.03
N LEU A 347 -7.95 8.65 14.35
CA LEU A 347 -8.04 10.02 14.83
C LEU A 347 -8.35 10.96 13.66
N PHE A 348 -9.15 12.00 13.91
CA PHE A 348 -9.35 13.10 12.96
C PHE A 348 -8.31 14.18 13.20
N ILE A 349 -7.67 14.65 12.14
CA ILE A 349 -6.82 15.83 12.20
C ILE A 349 -7.74 17.05 12.33
N SER A 350 -7.74 17.70 13.50
CA SER A 350 -8.45 18.97 13.65
C SER A 350 -7.68 20.07 12.90
N ARG A 351 -8.39 21.11 12.40
CA ARG A 351 -7.76 22.29 11.78
C ARG A 351 -6.62 22.89 12.63
N ARG A 352 -6.67 22.78 13.95
CA ARG A 352 -5.61 23.29 14.84
C ARG A 352 -4.31 22.49 14.77
N VAL A 353 -4.38 21.17 14.61
CA VAL A 353 -3.20 20.33 14.39
C VAL A 353 -2.63 20.57 13.00
N PHE A 354 -3.50 20.78 12.01
CA PHE A 354 -3.09 21.17 10.65
C PHE A 354 -2.42 22.55 10.61
N HIS A 355 -2.85 23.50 11.43
CA HIS A 355 -2.20 24.82 11.55
C HIS A 355 -0.80 24.75 12.19
N LEU A 356 -0.56 23.82 13.11
CA LEU A 356 0.77 23.53 13.65
C LEU A 356 1.67 22.81 12.62
N LEU A 357 1.07 22.07 11.68
CA LEU A 357 1.76 21.35 10.61
C LEU A 357 1.86 22.16 9.31
N SER A 358 1.05 23.20 9.14
CA SER A 358 0.89 23.92 7.87
C SER A 358 0.76 25.44 8.02
N SER A 359 1.81 26.12 8.50
CA SER A 359 1.93 27.56 8.21
C SER A 359 2.17 27.84 6.71
N GLY A 360 1.93 26.88 5.83
CA GLY A 360 2.16 26.95 4.39
C GLY A 360 1.11 26.30 3.49
N LEU A 361 0.08 25.67 4.02
CA LEU A 361 -1.02 25.10 3.22
C LEU A 361 -2.24 26.04 3.27
N GLN A 362 -2.35 26.93 2.28
CA GLN A 362 -3.65 27.45 1.88
C GLN A 362 -4.37 26.32 1.09
N LEU A 363 -5.36 25.71 1.71
CA LEU A 363 -6.39 24.90 1.03
C LEU A 363 -7.51 25.84 0.57
#